data_f38057b2eee6e7dfe9af5a6a264e3080
#
_entry.id   f38057b2eee6e7dfe9af5a6a264e3080
#
_cell.length_a   1.000
_cell.length_b   1.000
_cell.length_c   1.000
_cell.angle_alpha   90.00
_cell.angle_beta   90.00
_cell.angle_gamma   90.00
#
_symmetry.space_group_name_H-M   'P 1'
#
loop_
_entity.id
_entity.type
_entity.pdbx_description
1 polymer ?
#
loop_
_entity_poly.entity_id
_entity_poly.type
_entity_poly.pdbx_seq_one_letter_code
_entity_poly.pdbx_strand_id
1 'polypeptide(L)'
;SQEKIDKMADTFSEGYRIGFVNTGKDLSKKSVVNIYYAMGFERIVKKAIENFAKMGLKPSIFRTSHSVITRGRNSQIGFFNISGNKQYVYDHRDDIGLVMDKQYVERKLEVMRTTYEQNKEIAAGYAGPAVIEIFGEKTFVPQAKPEAVKLSEKQEELLVAMNGRAGRLTNEYLPGDERSFTIISWPVPEIGEQYHEIFDETIKINTLDYKLYQKVQQTMIDALDKGE
;
A
#
# COMPACT_ATOMS: atom_id res chain seq x y z
N SER A 1 -14.57 20.87 3.56
CA SER A 1 -13.83 22.14 3.79
C SER A 1 -12.33 21.92 3.62
N GLN A 2 -11.55 22.97 3.46
CA GLN A 2 -10.10 22.89 3.40
C GLN A 2 -9.52 22.34 4.72
N GLU A 3 -10.06 22.78 5.84
CA GLU A 3 -9.68 22.31 7.17
C GLU A 3 -9.75 20.77 7.31
N LYS A 4 -10.83 20.15 6.80
CA LYS A 4 -10.93 18.67 6.80
C LYS A 4 -9.82 18.03 5.97
N ILE A 5 -9.48 18.62 4.81
CA ILE A 5 -8.42 18.10 3.94
C ILE A 5 -7.05 18.22 4.62
N ASP A 6 -6.77 19.35 5.24
CA ASP A 6 -5.52 19.57 5.97
C ASP A 6 -5.40 18.55 7.11
N LYS A 7 -6.46 18.37 7.90
CA LYS A 7 -6.52 17.40 8.98
C LYS A 7 -6.28 15.96 8.52
N MET A 8 -6.90 15.55 7.41
CA MET A 8 -6.70 14.22 6.83
C MET A 8 -5.26 14.03 6.33
N ALA A 9 -4.70 15.03 5.66
CA ALA A 9 -3.33 14.97 5.16
C ALA A 9 -2.30 15.00 6.30
N ASP A 10 -2.54 15.79 7.34
CA ASP A 10 -1.67 15.88 8.50
C ASP A 10 -1.65 14.54 9.27
N THR A 11 -2.83 13.92 9.48
CA THR A 11 -2.92 12.59 10.10
C THR A 11 -2.17 11.55 9.28
N PHE A 12 -2.32 11.56 7.96
CA PHE A 12 -1.67 10.65 7.05
C PHE A 12 -0.14 10.75 7.09
N SER A 13 0.39 11.96 7.04
CA SER A 13 1.83 12.21 7.06
C SER A 13 2.43 12.08 8.46
N GLU A 14 1.71 12.48 9.50
CA GLU A 14 2.17 12.35 10.89
C GLU A 14 2.22 10.88 11.32
N GLY A 15 1.22 10.07 10.95
CA GLY A 15 1.25 8.63 11.19
C GLY A 15 2.49 7.97 10.60
N TYR A 16 2.90 8.40 9.41
CA TYR A 16 4.13 7.93 8.76
C TYR A 16 5.38 8.31 9.56
N ARG A 17 5.49 9.56 10.00
CA ARG A 17 6.61 10.06 10.81
C ARG A 17 6.70 9.34 12.17
N ILE A 18 5.57 9.14 12.82
CA ILE A 18 5.49 8.43 14.10
C ILE A 18 6.01 7.00 13.98
N GLY A 19 5.73 6.34 12.86
CA GLY A 19 6.27 5.00 12.59
C GLY A 19 7.81 4.94 12.61
N PHE A 20 8.51 5.98 12.17
CA PHE A 20 9.97 6.09 12.32
C PHE A 20 10.37 6.33 13.77
N VAL A 21 9.72 7.27 14.45
CA VAL A 21 10.07 7.66 15.82
C VAL A 21 9.88 6.50 16.80
N ASN A 22 8.72 5.84 16.74
CA ASN A 22 8.36 4.78 17.70
C ASN A 22 9.21 3.51 17.52
N THR A 23 9.75 3.29 16.33
CA THR A 23 10.60 2.13 16.04
C THR A 23 12.08 2.46 16.06
N GLY A 24 12.47 3.69 16.42
CA GLY A 24 13.86 4.14 16.48
C GLY A 24 14.58 4.17 15.13
N LYS A 25 13.83 4.30 14.03
CA LYS A 25 14.37 4.32 12.67
C LYS A 25 14.79 5.74 12.28
N ASP A 26 15.86 5.83 11.51
CA ASP A 26 16.43 7.11 11.10
C ASP A 26 15.85 7.61 9.78
N LEU A 27 14.88 8.51 9.88
CA LEU A 27 14.25 9.15 8.72
C LEU A 27 15.23 10.02 7.90
N SER A 28 16.30 10.55 8.52
CA SER A 28 17.24 11.43 7.83
C SER A 28 18.04 10.73 6.73
N LYS A 29 18.13 9.40 6.78
CA LYS A 29 18.76 8.57 5.74
C LYS A 29 17.86 8.30 4.54
N LYS A 30 16.62 8.75 4.59
CA LYS A 30 15.61 8.47 3.57
C LYS A 30 15.30 9.71 2.74
N SER A 31 14.97 9.50 1.47
CA SER A 31 14.77 10.59 0.51
C SER A 31 13.49 10.45 -0.32
N VAL A 32 12.89 9.26 -0.37
CA VAL A 32 11.75 8.97 -1.24
C VAL A 32 10.64 8.24 -0.46
N VAL A 33 9.41 8.72 -0.61
CA VAL A 33 8.18 8.05 -0.17
C VAL A 33 7.31 7.71 -1.37
N ASN A 34 6.74 6.50 -1.41
CA ASN A 34 5.76 6.14 -2.43
C ASN A 34 4.35 6.39 -1.90
N ILE A 35 3.63 7.30 -2.55
CA ILE A 35 2.22 7.58 -2.21
C ILE A 35 1.31 6.81 -3.17
N TYR A 36 0.50 5.92 -2.62
CA TYR A 36 -0.54 5.18 -3.33
C TYR A 36 -1.90 5.73 -2.92
N TYR A 37 -2.75 6.06 -3.89
CA TYR A 37 -4.06 6.60 -3.58
C TYR A 37 -5.10 6.27 -4.65
N ALA A 38 -6.37 6.16 -4.23
CA ALA A 38 -7.49 6.03 -5.13
C ALA A 38 -7.94 7.40 -5.67
N MET A 39 -8.61 7.40 -6.82
CA MET A 39 -9.20 8.62 -7.40
C MET A 39 -10.14 9.31 -6.41
N GLY A 40 -10.15 10.65 -6.44
CA GLY A 40 -10.97 11.48 -5.56
C GLY A 40 -10.24 12.05 -4.34
N PHE A 41 -9.02 11.56 -4.04
CA PHE A 41 -8.23 11.99 -2.89
C PHE A 41 -7.05 12.92 -3.26
N GLU A 42 -7.04 13.47 -4.47
CA GLU A 42 -5.96 14.32 -5.00
C GLU A 42 -5.66 15.54 -4.12
N ARG A 43 -6.68 16.12 -3.49
CA ARG A 43 -6.50 17.29 -2.60
C ARG A 43 -5.75 16.93 -1.32
N ILE A 44 -6.01 15.74 -0.78
CA ILE A 44 -5.28 15.22 0.38
C ILE A 44 -3.83 14.92 -0.01
N VAL A 45 -3.63 14.25 -1.14
CA VAL A 45 -2.30 13.93 -1.66
C VAL A 45 -1.48 15.19 -1.92
N LYS A 46 -2.07 16.23 -2.51
CA LYS A 46 -1.39 17.53 -2.71
C LYS A 46 -0.87 18.11 -1.40
N LYS A 47 -1.68 18.09 -0.35
CA LYS A 47 -1.26 18.56 0.98
C LYS A 47 -0.25 17.64 1.63
N ALA A 48 -0.39 16.32 1.48
CA ALA A 48 0.56 15.34 2.00
C ALA A 48 1.96 15.49 1.33
N ILE A 49 2.03 15.83 0.05
CA ILE A 49 3.30 16.15 -0.64
C ILE A 49 4.04 17.27 0.08
N GLU A 50 3.35 18.35 0.44
CA GLU A 50 3.95 19.47 1.19
C GLU A 50 4.46 19.01 2.58
N ASN A 51 3.72 18.13 3.24
CA ASN A 51 4.11 17.60 4.54
C ASN A 51 5.32 16.66 4.43
N PHE A 52 5.35 15.76 3.47
CA PHE A 52 6.51 14.89 3.22
C PHE A 52 7.75 15.68 2.80
N ALA A 53 7.58 16.76 2.04
CA ALA A 53 8.69 17.65 1.70
C ALA A 53 9.35 18.28 2.94
N LYS A 54 8.56 18.65 3.96
CA LYS A 54 9.08 19.14 5.25
C LYS A 54 9.87 18.08 6.02
N MET A 55 9.62 16.79 5.73
CA MET A 55 10.39 15.67 6.28
C MET A 55 11.63 15.31 5.45
N GLY A 56 11.92 16.07 4.38
CA GLY A 56 13.02 15.80 3.45
C GLY A 56 12.71 14.72 2.41
N LEU A 57 11.45 14.28 2.30
CA LEU A 57 11.05 13.22 1.40
C LEU A 57 10.47 13.75 0.09
N LYS A 58 10.91 13.19 -1.03
CA LYS A 58 10.34 13.41 -2.36
C LYS A 58 9.32 12.31 -2.65
N PRO A 59 8.07 12.62 -3.00
CA PRO A 59 7.08 11.58 -3.28
C PRO A 59 7.18 11.05 -4.70
N SER A 60 7.10 9.72 -4.85
CA SER A 60 6.68 9.06 -6.08
C SER A 60 5.20 8.72 -5.96
N ILE A 61 4.39 9.15 -6.91
CA ILE A 61 2.93 9.10 -6.80
C ILE A 61 2.37 8.01 -7.69
N PHE A 62 1.58 7.13 -7.09
CA PHE A 62 0.89 6.03 -7.75
C PHE A 62 -0.61 6.21 -7.57
N ARG A 63 -1.28 6.63 -8.62
CA ARG A 63 -2.74 6.70 -8.63
C ARG A 63 -3.30 5.34 -9.05
N THR A 64 -4.00 4.69 -8.14
CA THR A 64 -4.56 3.36 -8.35
C THR A 64 -6.08 3.43 -8.36
N SER A 65 -6.72 2.68 -9.24
CA SER A 65 -8.07 2.22 -8.99
C SER A 65 -7.96 0.88 -8.26
N HIS A 66 -8.35 0.84 -6.99
CA HIS A 66 -8.32 -0.41 -6.25
C HIS A 66 -9.35 -1.38 -6.79
N SER A 67 -8.90 -2.58 -7.11
CA SER A 67 -9.75 -3.75 -7.10
C SER A 67 -9.23 -4.71 -6.04
N VAL A 68 -10.03 -4.98 -5.02
CA VAL A 68 -9.77 -6.02 -4.01
C VAL A 68 -9.61 -7.41 -4.64
N ILE A 69 -9.88 -7.53 -5.94
CA ILE A 69 -9.95 -8.80 -6.68
C ILE A 69 -8.60 -9.14 -7.32
N THR A 70 -7.69 -8.18 -7.47
CA THR A 70 -6.39 -8.42 -8.07
C THR A 70 -5.40 -8.98 -7.06
N ARG A 71 -4.82 -10.14 -7.39
CA ARG A 71 -3.73 -10.78 -6.61
C ARG A 71 -2.40 -10.03 -6.66
N GLY A 72 -2.37 -8.78 -7.04
CA GLY A 72 -1.14 -8.02 -7.11
C GLY A 72 -1.38 -6.54 -7.30
N ARG A 73 -0.54 -5.73 -6.69
CA ARG A 73 -0.46 -4.30 -6.99
C ARG A 73 0.28 -4.15 -8.32
N ASN A 74 -0.45 -3.97 -9.40
CA ASN A 74 0.13 -3.45 -10.62
C ASN A 74 0.27 -1.94 -10.48
N SER A 75 1.39 -1.48 -9.95
CA SER A 75 1.68 -0.06 -9.81
C SER A 75 2.78 0.35 -10.76
N GLN A 76 2.49 1.35 -11.56
CA GLN A 76 3.48 2.04 -12.38
C GLN A 76 3.59 3.49 -11.89
N ILE A 77 4.77 4.07 -12.02
CA ILE A 77 4.97 5.50 -11.71
C ILE A 77 4.13 6.32 -12.70
N GLY A 78 3.36 7.26 -12.17
CA GLY A 78 2.50 8.14 -12.93
C GLY A 78 1.04 7.71 -12.94
N PHE A 79 0.38 7.91 -14.06
CA PHE A 79 -1.03 7.60 -14.22
C PHE A 79 -1.22 6.13 -14.60
N PHE A 80 -1.80 5.35 -13.70
CA PHE A 80 -2.19 3.98 -13.99
C PHE A 80 -3.71 3.86 -13.94
N ASN A 81 -4.30 3.39 -15.03
CA ASN A 81 -5.74 3.15 -15.12
C ASN A 81 -5.99 1.64 -15.13
N ILE A 82 -6.49 1.11 -14.02
CA ILE A 82 -7.04 -0.24 -14.02
C ILE A 82 -8.43 -0.17 -14.66
N SER A 83 -8.77 -1.17 -15.47
CA SER A 83 -10.10 -1.31 -16.02
C SER A 83 -11.15 -1.20 -14.92
N GLY A 84 -12.13 -0.32 -15.09
CA GLY A 84 -13.31 -0.26 -14.21
C GLY A 84 -14.19 -1.53 -14.28
N ASN A 85 -13.87 -2.44 -15.19
CA ASN A 85 -14.54 -3.72 -15.33
C ASN A 85 -13.90 -4.76 -14.39
N LYS A 86 -14.50 -4.92 -13.22
CA LYS A 86 -14.06 -5.88 -12.18
C LYS A 86 -14.08 -7.32 -12.69
N GLN A 87 -15.02 -7.67 -13.58
CA GLN A 87 -15.08 -9.00 -14.18
C GLN A 87 -13.88 -9.26 -15.09
N TYR A 88 -13.50 -8.29 -15.93
CA TYR A 88 -12.30 -8.40 -16.77
C TYR A 88 -11.04 -8.65 -15.92
N VAL A 89 -10.88 -7.89 -14.86
CA VAL A 89 -9.73 -8.07 -13.94
C VAL A 89 -9.73 -9.46 -13.30
N TYR A 90 -10.90 -9.96 -12.94
CA TYR A 90 -11.06 -11.31 -12.37
C TYR A 90 -10.73 -12.40 -13.40
N ASP A 91 -11.21 -12.26 -14.62
CA ASP A 91 -10.98 -13.24 -15.70
C ASP A 91 -9.48 -13.37 -16.04
N HIS A 92 -8.74 -12.26 -16.00
CA HIS A 92 -7.32 -12.17 -16.40
C HIS A 92 -6.33 -12.24 -15.22
N ARG A 93 -6.78 -12.58 -14.02
CA ARG A 93 -5.92 -12.58 -12.82
C ARG A 93 -4.78 -13.60 -12.86
N ASP A 94 -4.97 -14.68 -13.60
CA ASP A 94 -4.04 -15.80 -13.70
C ASP A 94 -3.37 -15.90 -15.08
N ASP A 95 -3.45 -14.86 -15.93
CA ASP A 95 -2.86 -14.82 -17.28
C ASP A 95 -1.34 -15.08 -17.31
N ILE A 96 -0.67 -14.86 -16.18
CA ILE A 96 0.73 -15.27 -16.04
C ILE A 96 0.94 -16.75 -16.31
N GLY A 97 -0.10 -17.58 -16.15
CA GLY A 97 -0.09 -19.00 -16.47
C GLY A 97 0.23 -19.32 -17.93
N LEU A 98 -0.02 -18.37 -18.86
CA LEU A 98 0.32 -18.52 -20.26
C LEU A 98 1.84 -18.60 -20.52
N VAL A 99 2.64 -18.03 -19.63
CA VAL A 99 4.10 -17.89 -19.81
C VAL A 99 4.92 -18.44 -18.64
N MET A 100 4.27 -18.81 -17.53
CA MET A 100 4.96 -19.20 -16.32
C MET A 100 5.56 -20.60 -16.41
N ASP A 101 6.87 -20.64 -16.43
CA ASP A 101 7.71 -21.82 -16.25
C ASP A 101 8.90 -21.49 -15.32
N LYS A 102 9.78 -22.46 -15.09
CA LYS A 102 10.98 -22.25 -14.27
C LYS A 102 11.91 -21.19 -14.87
N GLN A 103 12.06 -21.12 -16.18
CA GLN A 103 12.94 -20.15 -16.85
C GLN A 103 12.38 -18.73 -16.70
N TYR A 104 11.07 -18.55 -16.80
CA TYR A 104 10.42 -17.27 -16.54
C TYR A 104 10.69 -16.79 -15.12
N VAL A 105 10.53 -17.67 -14.12
CA VAL A 105 10.77 -17.34 -12.71
C VAL A 105 12.22 -16.89 -12.50
N GLU A 106 13.20 -17.66 -12.99
CA GLU A 106 14.61 -17.33 -12.83
C GLU A 106 14.97 -16.00 -13.52
N ARG A 107 14.53 -15.78 -14.75
CA ARG A 107 14.77 -14.50 -15.46
C ARG A 107 14.14 -13.32 -14.73
N LYS A 108 12.92 -13.48 -14.23
CA LYS A 108 12.25 -12.40 -13.50
C LYS A 108 13.01 -12.00 -12.24
N LEU A 109 13.49 -12.97 -11.48
CA LEU A 109 14.29 -12.74 -10.27
C LEU A 109 15.68 -12.18 -10.59
N GLU A 110 16.31 -12.62 -11.68
CA GLU A 110 17.58 -12.07 -12.16
C GLU A 110 17.44 -10.60 -12.56
N VAL A 111 16.42 -10.26 -13.36
CA VAL A 111 16.15 -8.86 -13.75
C VAL A 111 15.90 -8.01 -12.51
N MET A 112 15.13 -8.52 -11.55
CA MET A 112 14.85 -7.81 -10.30
C MET A 112 16.15 -7.57 -9.49
N ARG A 113 17.01 -8.59 -9.35
CA ARG A 113 18.31 -8.45 -8.69
C ARG A 113 19.21 -7.43 -9.39
N THR A 114 19.33 -7.55 -10.71
CA THR A 114 20.13 -6.63 -11.51
C THR A 114 19.66 -5.19 -11.36
N THR A 115 18.33 -4.97 -11.37
CA THR A 115 17.75 -3.64 -11.19
C THR A 115 18.07 -3.08 -9.81
N TYR A 116 17.98 -3.86 -8.74
CA TYR A 116 18.34 -3.42 -7.41
C TYR A 116 19.84 -3.12 -7.29
N GLU A 117 20.70 -3.99 -7.83
CA GLU A 117 22.16 -3.75 -7.81
C GLU A 117 22.54 -2.45 -8.52
N GLN A 118 21.95 -2.19 -9.70
CA GLN A 118 22.20 -0.97 -10.46
C GLN A 118 21.65 0.31 -9.78
N ASN A 119 20.71 0.18 -8.85
CA ASN A 119 20.02 1.30 -8.20
C ASN A 119 20.11 1.24 -6.67
N LYS A 120 21.16 0.66 -6.12
CA LYS A 120 21.34 0.47 -4.67
C LYS A 120 21.17 1.76 -3.87
N GLU A 121 21.77 2.84 -4.34
CA GLU A 121 21.73 4.14 -3.65
C GLU A 121 20.30 4.71 -3.62
N ILE A 122 19.56 4.58 -4.73
CA ILE A 122 18.16 5.00 -4.80
C ILE A 122 17.31 4.13 -3.90
N ALA A 123 17.55 2.82 -3.91
CA ALA A 123 16.85 1.86 -3.07
C ALA A 123 17.07 2.17 -1.57
N ALA A 124 18.28 2.46 -1.15
CA ALA A 124 18.62 2.83 0.22
C ALA A 124 17.85 4.09 0.71
N GLY A 125 17.57 5.03 -0.20
CA GLY A 125 16.78 6.23 0.08
C GLY A 125 15.27 6.01 0.23
N TYR A 126 14.76 4.80 -0.02
CA TYR A 126 13.33 4.52 0.07
C TYR A 126 12.86 4.45 1.51
N ALA A 127 11.92 5.32 1.87
CA ALA A 127 11.39 5.45 3.22
C ALA A 127 10.19 4.52 3.51
N GLY A 128 9.58 3.97 2.47
CA GLY A 128 8.41 3.09 2.56
C GLY A 128 7.16 3.68 1.92
N PRO A 129 6.04 2.92 1.90
CA PRO A 129 4.80 3.35 1.29
C PRO A 129 3.92 4.18 2.24
N ALA A 130 3.20 5.14 1.66
CA ALA A 130 2.10 5.85 2.27
C ALA A 130 0.84 5.60 1.41
N VAL A 131 -0.19 4.98 1.97
CA VAL A 131 -1.30 4.42 1.20
C VAL A 131 -2.63 5.02 1.67
N ILE A 132 -3.39 5.53 0.73
CA ILE A 132 -4.80 5.90 0.93
C ILE A 132 -5.64 4.82 0.26
N GLU A 133 -6.30 4.02 1.07
CA GLU A 133 -7.25 2.99 0.64
C GLU A 133 -8.68 3.52 0.68
N ILE A 134 -9.61 2.76 0.08
CA ILE A 134 -11.03 3.05 0.10
C ILE A 134 -11.80 1.86 0.62
N PHE A 135 -12.99 2.12 1.15
CA PHE A 135 -13.96 1.09 1.53
C PHE A 135 -15.39 1.54 1.22
N GLY A 136 -16.32 0.61 1.26
CA GLY A 136 -17.74 0.86 0.98
C GLY A 136 -18.10 0.81 -0.51
N GLU A 137 -17.22 0.28 -1.37
CA GLU A 137 -17.55 -0.01 -2.76
C GLU A 137 -18.69 -1.05 -2.84
N LYS A 138 -19.48 -0.96 -3.92
CA LYS A 138 -20.52 -1.96 -4.19
C LYS A 138 -19.93 -3.35 -4.26
N THR A 139 -20.63 -4.29 -3.63
CA THR A 139 -20.27 -5.71 -3.69
C THR A 139 -20.23 -6.16 -5.15
N PHE A 140 -19.17 -6.88 -5.49
CA PHE A 140 -19.02 -7.52 -6.79
C PHE A 140 -18.84 -9.02 -6.59
N VAL A 141 -19.70 -9.81 -7.23
CA VAL A 141 -19.59 -11.27 -7.23
C VAL A 141 -19.04 -11.69 -8.59
N PRO A 142 -17.78 -12.14 -8.67
CA PRO A 142 -17.19 -12.55 -9.93
C PRO A 142 -17.82 -13.84 -10.45
N GLN A 143 -17.99 -13.92 -11.76
CA GLN A 143 -18.40 -15.14 -12.43
C GLN A 143 -17.19 -15.88 -12.98
N ALA A 144 -17.00 -17.14 -12.58
CA ALA A 144 -15.94 -17.97 -13.13
C ALA A 144 -16.28 -18.34 -14.58
N LYS A 145 -15.32 -18.09 -15.51
CA LYS A 145 -15.45 -18.45 -16.92
C LYS A 145 -14.53 -19.62 -17.25
N PRO A 146 -14.99 -20.60 -18.02
CA PRO A 146 -14.15 -21.73 -18.43
C PRO A 146 -12.98 -21.31 -19.31
N GLU A 147 -13.10 -20.21 -20.06
CA GLU A 147 -12.09 -19.65 -20.95
C GLU A 147 -10.98 -18.90 -20.22
N ALA A 148 -11.21 -18.50 -18.96
CA ALA A 148 -10.21 -17.80 -18.16
C ALA A 148 -9.02 -18.73 -17.88
N VAL A 149 -7.82 -18.18 -18.00
CA VAL A 149 -6.60 -18.91 -17.66
C VAL A 149 -6.62 -19.31 -16.20
N LYS A 150 -6.23 -20.57 -15.93
CA LYS A 150 -6.04 -21.09 -14.57
C LYS A 150 -4.61 -21.60 -14.46
N LEU A 151 -4.02 -21.37 -13.31
CA LEU A 151 -2.72 -21.96 -13.00
C LEU A 151 -2.89 -23.47 -12.75
N SER A 152 -1.98 -24.26 -13.28
CA SER A 152 -1.81 -25.64 -12.84
C SER A 152 -1.18 -25.68 -11.45
N GLU A 153 -1.32 -26.78 -10.70
CA GLU A 153 -0.70 -26.95 -9.38
C GLU A 153 0.79 -26.62 -9.42
N LYS A 154 1.50 -27.09 -10.43
CA LYS A 154 2.93 -26.78 -10.62
C LYS A 154 3.21 -25.30 -10.82
N GLN A 155 2.33 -24.58 -11.50
CA GLN A 155 2.47 -23.12 -11.68
C GLN A 155 2.11 -22.37 -10.39
N GLU A 156 1.15 -22.84 -9.61
CA GLU A 156 0.87 -22.27 -8.28
C GLU A 156 2.07 -22.42 -7.35
N GLU A 157 2.71 -23.59 -7.31
CA GLU A 157 3.97 -23.82 -6.57
C GLU A 157 5.08 -22.87 -7.03
N LEU A 158 5.25 -22.71 -8.35
CA LEU A 158 6.23 -21.78 -8.92
C LEU A 158 5.92 -20.31 -8.54
N LEU A 159 4.65 -19.92 -8.54
CA LEU A 159 4.23 -18.57 -8.17
C LEU A 159 4.52 -18.30 -6.70
N VAL A 160 4.19 -19.23 -5.81
CA VAL A 160 4.48 -19.12 -4.37
C VAL A 160 5.99 -19.03 -4.15
N ALA A 161 6.77 -19.91 -4.76
CA ALA A 161 8.22 -19.91 -4.66
C ALA A 161 8.85 -18.62 -5.20
N MET A 162 8.37 -18.12 -6.35
CA MET A 162 8.79 -16.86 -6.95
C MET A 162 8.51 -15.68 -6.01
N ASN A 163 7.29 -15.59 -5.49
CA ASN A 163 6.90 -14.50 -4.58
C ASN A 163 7.72 -14.51 -3.29
N GLY A 164 7.99 -15.69 -2.72
CA GLY A 164 8.84 -15.83 -1.54
C GLY A 164 10.29 -15.39 -1.81
N ARG A 165 10.85 -15.77 -2.96
CA ARG A 165 12.21 -15.35 -3.37
C ARG A 165 12.27 -13.85 -3.68
N ALA A 166 11.27 -13.32 -4.38
CA ALA A 166 11.15 -11.88 -4.67
C ALA A 166 11.02 -11.06 -3.38
N GLY A 167 10.24 -11.53 -2.41
CA GLY A 167 10.12 -10.89 -1.10
C GLY A 167 11.45 -10.82 -0.33
N ARG A 168 12.20 -11.94 -0.29
CA ARG A 168 13.54 -11.96 0.31
C ARG A 168 14.49 -11.01 -0.41
N LEU A 169 14.51 -11.05 -1.74
CA LEU A 169 15.33 -10.14 -2.54
C LEU A 169 14.95 -8.67 -2.30
N THR A 170 13.66 -8.36 -2.24
CA THR A 170 13.20 -7.00 -1.91
C THR A 170 13.72 -6.58 -0.53
N ASN A 171 13.65 -7.45 0.47
CA ASN A 171 14.06 -7.10 1.82
C ASN A 171 15.60 -6.98 1.97
N GLU A 172 16.38 -7.61 1.09
CA GLU A 172 17.84 -7.46 1.01
C GLU A 172 18.25 -6.02 0.64
N TYR A 173 17.53 -5.39 -0.30
CA TYR A 173 17.82 -4.03 -0.79
C TYR A 173 16.98 -2.94 -0.15
N LEU A 174 15.83 -3.30 0.38
CA LEU A 174 14.85 -2.44 1.02
C LEU A 174 14.48 -3.04 2.39
N PRO A 175 15.41 -3.06 3.36
CA PRO A 175 15.18 -3.72 4.64
C PRO A 175 13.98 -3.10 5.39
N GLY A 176 13.12 -3.97 5.93
CA GLY A 176 11.88 -3.56 6.59
C GLY A 176 12.10 -2.78 7.89
N ASP A 177 13.21 -3.05 8.57
CA ASP A 177 13.65 -2.39 9.79
C ASP A 177 14.14 -0.95 9.57
N GLU A 178 14.41 -0.56 8.32
CA GLU A 178 14.78 0.82 7.96
C GLU A 178 13.62 1.63 7.38
N ARG A 179 12.44 1.04 7.21
CA ARG A 179 11.30 1.67 6.55
C ARG A 179 10.12 1.84 7.51
N SER A 180 9.27 2.80 7.21
CA SER A 180 7.96 2.93 7.83
C SER A 180 6.85 2.80 6.78
N PHE A 181 5.63 2.82 7.22
CA PHE A 181 4.46 2.91 6.35
C PHE A 181 3.32 3.63 7.08
N THR A 182 2.39 4.13 6.31
CA THR A 182 1.07 4.51 6.80
C THR A 182 0.02 4.02 5.83
N ILE A 183 -1.08 3.52 6.36
CA ILE A 183 -2.26 3.12 5.59
C ILE A 183 -3.45 3.76 6.25
N ILE A 184 -4.21 4.51 5.49
CA ILE A 184 -5.45 5.14 5.95
C ILE A 184 -6.55 4.83 4.93
N SER A 185 -7.75 4.54 5.42
CA SER A 185 -8.88 4.18 4.56
C SER A 185 -10.02 5.17 4.70
N TRP A 186 -10.64 5.49 3.57
CA TRP A 186 -11.77 6.42 3.51
C TRP A 186 -12.94 5.79 2.79
N PRO A 187 -14.18 6.08 3.22
CA PRO A 187 -15.36 5.58 2.53
C PRO A 187 -15.53 6.24 1.16
N VAL A 188 -16.17 5.53 0.26
CA VAL A 188 -16.58 6.05 -1.06
C VAL A 188 -18.11 6.25 -1.11
N PRO A 189 -18.61 7.12 -2.01
CA PRO A 189 -20.07 7.42 -2.08
C PRO A 189 -20.95 6.19 -2.29
N GLU A 190 -20.42 5.13 -2.90
CA GLU A 190 -21.12 3.85 -3.12
C GLU A 190 -21.56 3.16 -1.82
N ILE A 191 -21.02 3.57 -0.67
CA ILE A 191 -21.42 3.03 0.65
C ILE A 191 -22.90 3.30 0.96
N GLY A 192 -23.50 4.32 0.32
CA GLY A 192 -24.92 4.62 0.41
C GLY A 192 -25.25 6.01 0.97
N GLU A 193 -26.51 6.19 1.36
CA GLU A 193 -27.06 7.49 1.77
C GLU A 193 -26.32 8.11 2.99
N GLN A 194 -25.83 7.27 3.88
CA GLN A 194 -25.08 7.70 5.07
C GLN A 194 -23.61 8.07 4.80
N TYR A 195 -23.19 8.16 3.53
CA TYR A 195 -21.81 8.44 3.15
C TYR A 195 -21.17 9.61 3.91
N HIS A 196 -21.88 10.74 3.99
CA HIS A 196 -21.34 11.95 4.65
C HIS A 196 -21.15 11.76 6.14
N GLU A 197 -22.07 11.08 6.81
CA GLU A 197 -21.97 10.76 8.24
C GLU A 197 -20.80 9.82 8.50
N ILE A 198 -20.74 8.71 7.75
CA ILE A 198 -19.65 7.73 7.85
C ILE A 198 -18.30 8.39 7.57
N PHE A 199 -18.22 9.26 6.56
CA PHE A 199 -16.99 9.98 6.24
C PHE A 199 -16.54 10.89 7.40
N ASP A 200 -17.46 11.63 8.00
CA ASP A 200 -17.15 12.53 9.13
C ASP A 200 -16.77 11.76 10.38
N GLU A 201 -17.41 10.63 10.68
CA GLU A 201 -17.00 9.75 11.78
C GLU A 201 -15.61 9.11 11.50
N THR A 202 -15.35 8.71 10.26
CA THR A 202 -14.03 8.18 9.86
C THR A 202 -12.93 9.23 10.10
N ILE A 203 -13.19 10.52 9.80
CA ILE A 203 -12.24 11.60 10.10
C ILE A 203 -12.00 11.68 11.62
N LYS A 204 -13.03 11.63 12.43
CA LYS A 204 -12.90 11.69 13.90
C LYS A 204 -12.05 10.53 14.43
N ILE A 205 -12.34 9.30 13.98
CA ILE A 205 -11.62 8.11 14.42
C ILE A 205 -10.13 8.18 14.01
N ASN A 206 -9.84 8.58 12.79
CA ASN A 206 -8.48 8.64 12.26
C ASN A 206 -7.65 9.81 12.83
N THR A 207 -8.28 10.81 13.42
CA THR A 207 -7.60 12.00 13.97
C THR A 207 -7.54 12.01 15.50
N LEU A 208 -7.57 10.85 16.12
CA LEU A 208 -7.41 10.69 17.56
C LEU A 208 -6.06 11.24 18.05
N ASP A 209 -6.04 11.68 19.29
CA ASP A 209 -4.80 11.98 20.00
C ASP A 209 -3.97 10.70 20.12
N TYR A 210 -2.93 10.59 19.28
CA TYR A 210 -2.11 9.39 19.22
C TYR A 210 -1.36 9.12 20.54
N LYS A 211 -1.03 10.14 21.33
CA LYS A 211 -0.36 9.97 22.64
C LYS A 211 -1.29 9.32 23.65
N LEU A 212 -2.55 9.75 23.66
CA LEU A 212 -3.58 9.09 24.47
C LEU A 212 -3.79 7.65 23.99
N TYR A 213 -3.85 7.44 22.69
CA TYR A 213 -4.04 6.11 22.11
C TYR A 213 -2.87 5.16 22.42
N GLN A 214 -1.62 5.63 22.32
CA GLN A 214 -0.44 4.87 22.73
C GLN A 214 -0.50 4.48 24.20
N LYS A 215 -0.92 5.39 25.08
CA LYS A 215 -1.05 5.10 26.51
C LYS A 215 -2.10 4.02 26.79
N VAL A 216 -3.23 4.08 26.09
CA VAL A 216 -4.29 3.04 26.18
C VAL A 216 -3.76 1.71 25.67
N GLN A 217 -3.12 1.68 24.51
CA GLN A 217 -2.53 0.46 23.95
C GLN A 217 -1.45 -0.12 24.86
N GLN A 218 -0.57 0.70 25.44
CA GLN A 218 0.46 0.22 26.35
C GLN A 218 -0.16 -0.42 27.59
N THR A 219 -1.24 0.15 28.13
CA THR A 219 -1.97 -0.45 29.26
C THR A 219 -2.51 -1.84 28.91
N MET A 220 -3.01 -2.02 27.69
CA MET A 220 -3.48 -3.33 27.21
C MET A 220 -2.33 -4.32 27.03
N ILE A 221 -1.21 -3.88 26.43
CA ILE A 221 0.00 -4.70 26.27
C ILE A 221 0.51 -5.15 27.64
N ASP A 222 0.66 -4.21 28.58
CA ASP A 222 1.12 -4.51 29.95
C ASP A 222 0.20 -5.49 30.72
N ALA A 223 -1.10 -5.49 30.38
CA ALA A 223 -2.05 -6.43 30.93
C ALA A 223 -1.93 -7.83 30.28
N LEU A 224 -1.72 -7.87 28.96
CA LEU A 224 -1.53 -9.11 28.21
C LEU A 224 -0.20 -9.78 28.57
N ASP A 225 0.87 -9.01 28.75
CA ASP A 225 2.19 -9.52 29.13
C ASP A 225 2.22 -10.10 30.57
N LYS A 226 1.23 -9.77 31.40
CA LYS A 226 1.05 -10.34 32.76
C LYS A 226 0.19 -11.60 32.77
N GLY A 227 -0.48 -11.89 31.66
CA GLY A 227 -1.28 -13.09 31.49
C GLY A 227 -0.40 -14.21 30.94
N GLU A 228 -0.04 -15.17 31.76
CA GLU A 228 0.51 -16.46 31.34
C GLU A 228 -0.58 -17.37 30.75
#